data_cee447888622279fc1aaf8c02ef2a3a0
#
_entry.id   cee447888622279fc1aaf8c02ef2a3a0
#
_cell.length_a   1.000
_cell.length_b   1.000
_cell.length_c   1.000
_cell.angle_alpha   90.00
_cell.angle_beta   90.00
_cell.angle_gamma   90.00
#
_symmetry.space_group_name_H-M   'P 1'
#
loop_
_entity.id
_entity.type
_entity.pdbx_description
1 polymer ?
#
loop_
_entity_poly.entity_id
_entity_poly.type
_entity_poly.pdbx_seq_one_letter_code
_entity_poly.pdbx_strand_id
1 'polypeptide(L)'
;MTGAARATWLGVAVLLAQGVAPLHAGEVVRVGVMDQQMVIERTKAGKLALEEVKGYSMTRQKIIHGDEQELKDLEQSLQDPNVKLADQARQEKEEQLRGKMEAFQRRLQEFNREVQQKQREMVVEY
;
A
#
# COMPACT_ATOMS: atom_id res chain seq x y z
N MET A 1 84.50 29.96 -41.80
CA MET A 1 84.10 31.32 -42.12
C MET A 1 82.73 31.52 -41.42
N THR A 2 82.75 32.27 -40.44
CA THR A 2 81.91 33.40 -40.08
C THR A 2 80.38 33.06 -39.97
N GLY A 3 79.70 33.32 -38.98
CA GLY A 3 79.90 34.23 -37.87
C GLY A 3 78.72 34.17 -36.96
N ALA A 4 78.98 34.70 -35.84
CA ALA A 4 78.14 34.81 -34.65
C ALA A 4 76.79 35.49 -34.85
N ALA A 5 75.82 35.11 -34.01
CA ALA A 5 74.91 36.10 -33.38
C ALA A 5 74.32 35.46 -32.16
N ARG A 6 74.79 35.97 -31.03
CA ARG A 6 74.19 35.81 -29.71
C ARG A 6 72.97 36.72 -29.63
N ALA A 7 71.83 36.13 -29.33
CA ALA A 7 70.66 36.91 -28.94
C ALA A 7 70.15 36.33 -27.60
N THR A 8 70.51 37.01 -26.55
CA THR A 8 69.96 36.91 -25.20
C THR A 8 68.54 37.38 -25.19
N TRP A 9 67.61 36.48 -24.95
CA TRP A 9 66.25 36.87 -24.62
C TRP A 9 65.97 36.60 -23.17
N LEU A 10 65.85 37.66 -22.45
CA LEU A 10 65.34 37.73 -21.10
C LEU A 10 63.89 37.27 -21.10
N GLY A 11 63.64 36.07 -20.61
CA GLY A 11 62.31 35.56 -20.38
C GLY A 11 61.65 36.20 -19.18
N VAL A 12 60.63 36.96 -19.41
CA VAL A 12 59.74 37.46 -18.38
C VAL A 12 58.94 36.28 -17.84
N ALA A 13 59.24 35.92 -16.59
CA ALA A 13 58.43 34.94 -15.85
C ALA A 13 57.12 35.60 -15.43
N VAL A 14 56.06 35.38 -16.18
CA VAL A 14 54.71 35.75 -15.77
C VAL A 14 54.23 34.66 -14.80
N LEU A 15 54.28 34.93 -13.54
CA LEU A 15 53.65 34.16 -12.47
C LEU A 15 52.13 34.31 -12.60
N LEU A 16 51.53 33.38 -13.31
CA LEU A 16 50.08 33.18 -13.25
C LEU A 16 49.75 32.56 -11.89
N ALA A 17 49.39 33.41 -10.94
CA ALA A 17 48.71 33.01 -9.72
C ALA A 17 47.31 32.53 -10.11
N GLN A 18 47.20 31.24 -10.43
CA GLN A 18 45.91 30.60 -10.57
C GLN A 18 45.29 30.52 -9.17
N GLY A 19 44.35 31.43 -8.94
CA GLY A 19 43.50 31.37 -7.76
C GLY A 19 42.77 30.03 -7.74
N VAL A 20 43.15 29.18 -6.79
CA VAL A 20 42.38 27.99 -6.45
C VAL A 20 41.08 28.49 -5.86
N ALA A 21 40.04 28.52 -6.72
CA ALA A 21 38.68 28.74 -6.23
C ALA A 21 38.36 27.61 -5.22
N PRO A 22 37.88 27.95 -4.02
CA PRO A 22 37.46 26.90 -3.10
C PRO A 22 36.35 26.12 -3.79
N LEU A 23 36.62 24.83 -4.05
CA LEU A 23 35.58 23.88 -4.38
C LEU A 23 34.58 23.94 -3.21
N HIS A 24 33.44 24.55 -3.45
CA HIS A 24 32.33 24.41 -2.55
C HIS A 24 32.07 22.91 -2.48
N ALA A 25 32.41 22.31 -1.38
CA ALA A 25 31.99 20.95 -1.09
C ALA A 25 30.49 20.94 -1.22
N GLY A 26 30.00 20.33 -2.30
CA GLY A 26 28.58 20.25 -2.55
C GLY A 26 27.91 19.72 -1.30
N GLU A 27 26.94 20.46 -0.84
CA GLU A 27 26.10 20.06 0.29
C GLU A 27 25.58 18.66 -0.04
N VAL A 28 26.04 17.66 0.70
CA VAL A 28 25.60 16.28 0.52
C VAL A 28 24.14 16.25 0.94
N VAL A 29 23.25 16.36 -0.05
CA VAL A 29 21.82 16.18 0.18
C VAL A 29 21.63 14.74 0.65
N ARG A 30 21.49 14.57 1.95
CA ARG A 30 21.12 13.28 2.53
C ARG A 30 19.65 13.04 2.26
N VAL A 31 19.34 12.33 1.19
CA VAL A 31 17.98 11.83 0.94
C VAL A 31 17.75 10.70 1.93
N GLY A 32 17.01 11.00 2.99
CA GLY A 32 16.52 9.96 3.90
C GLY A 32 15.40 9.19 3.19
N VAL A 33 15.64 7.94 2.86
CA VAL A 33 14.56 7.03 2.45
C VAL A 33 13.80 6.65 3.72
N MET A 34 12.58 7.15 3.85
CA MET A 34 11.71 6.80 4.95
C MET A 34 10.89 5.56 4.57
N ASP A 35 11.08 4.48 5.30
CA ASP A 35 10.23 3.30 5.19
C ASP A 35 8.91 3.59 5.91
N GLN A 36 7.86 3.85 5.15
CA GLN A 36 6.53 4.18 5.66
C GLN A 36 5.99 3.06 6.56
N GLN A 37 6.23 1.82 6.22
CA GLN A 37 5.78 0.68 7.01
C GLN A 37 6.45 0.67 8.39
N MET A 38 7.77 0.94 8.44
CA MET A 38 8.51 1.02 9.70
C MET A 38 8.02 2.16 10.59
N VAL A 39 7.64 3.31 10.02
CA VAL A 39 7.08 4.42 10.78
C VAL A 39 5.74 4.04 11.41
N ILE A 40 4.84 3.44 10.63
CA ILE A 40 3.54 2.98 11.12
C ILE A 40 3.72 1.96 12.26
N GLU A 41 4.61 0.99 12.11
CA GLU A 41 4.83 -0.05 13.12
C GLU A 41 5.52 0.46 14.40
N ARG A 42 6.31 1.53 14.32
CA ARG A 42 7.10 2.04 15.45
C ARG A 42 6.48 3.22 16.17
N THR A 43 5.57 3.93 15.56
CA THR A 43 4.90 5.08 16.20
C THR A 43 3.70 4.64 17.03
N LYS A 44 3.38 5.40 18.08
CA LYS A 44 2.18 5.13 18.89
C LYS A 44 0.90 5.31 18.06
N ALA A 45 0.86 6.34 17.23
CA ALA A 45 -0.26 6.63 16.35
C ALA A 45 -0.45 5.52 15.30
N GLY A 46 0.64 5.08 14.65
CA GLY A 46 0.59 3.99 13.67
C GLY A 46 0.13 2.66 14.29
N LYS A 47 0.57 2.33 15.50
CA LYS A 47 0.09 1.14 16.22
C LYS A 47 -1.40 1.19 16.51
N LEU A 48 -1.92 2.34 16.94
CA LEU A 48 -3.35 2.52 17.18
C LEU A 48 -4.15 2.39 15.88
N ALA A 49 -3.67 2.97 14.78
CA ALA A 49 -4.30 2.83 13.48
C ALA A 49 -4.32 1.37 12.98
N LEU A 50 -3.22 0.62 13.18
CA LEU A 50 -3.16 -0.82 12.86
C LEU A 50 -4.16 -1.63 13.69
N GLU A 51 -4.30 -1.33 14.98
CA GLU A 51 -5.27 -1.99 15.86
C GLU A 51 -6.71 -1.68 15.43
N GLU A 52 -6.99 -0.45 15.02
CA GLU A 52 -8.29 -0.05 14.49
C GLU A 52 -8.64 -0.82 13.22
N VAL A 53 -7.74 -0.86 12.24
CA VAL A 53 -7.93 -1.62 10.98
C VAL A 53 -8.12 -3.11 11.28
N LYS A 54 -7.33 -3.66 12.20
CA LYS A 54 -7.45 -5.06 12.62
C LYS A 54 -8.81 -5.34 13.27
N GLY A 55 -9.24 -4.50 14.20
CA GLY A 55 -10.55 -4.63 14.87
C GLY A 55 -11.70 -4.52 13.88
N TYR A 56 -11.62 -3.57 12.95
CA TYR A 56 -12.57 -3.43 11.87
C TYR A 56 -12.65 -4.70 11.00
N SER A 57 -11.50 -5.19 10.55
CA SER A 57 -11.42 -6.42 9.74
C SER A 57 -12.00 -7.63 10.47
N MET A 58 -11.68 -7.80 11.75
CA MET A 58 -12.22 -8.90 12.56
C MET A 58 -13.75 -8.83 12.68
N THR A 59 -14.31 -7.64 12.87
CA THR A 59 -15.76 -7.45 12.94
C THR A 59 -16.43 -7.80 11.61
N ARG A 60 -15.86 -7.35 10.50
CA ARG A 60 -16.37 -7.67 9.16
C ARG A 60 -16.25 -9.16 8.83
N GLN A 61 -15.15 -9.81 9.22
CA GLN A 61 -14.98 -11.25 9.05
C GLN A 61 -16.05 -12.05 9.80
N LYS A 62 -16.44 -11.63 11.01
CA LYS A 62 -17.54 -12.27 11.73
C LYS A 62 -18.86 -12.17 11.00
N ILE A 63 -19.15 -11.01 10.40
CA ILE A 63 -20.36 -10.80 9.60
C ILE A 63 -20.34 -11.69 8.36
N ILE A 64 -19.21 -11.73 7.64
CA ILE A 64 -19.02 -12.58 6.45
C ILE A 64 -19.21 -14.05 6.82
N HIS A 65 -18.61 -14.51 7.91
CA HIS A 65 -18.75 -15.88 8.38
C HIS A 65 -20.20 -16.23 8.75
N GLY A 66 -20.93 -15.30 9.36
CA GLY A 66 -22.37 -15.44 9.62
C GLY A 66 -23.18 -15.63 8.34
N ASP A 67 -22.92 -14.81 7.33
CA ASP A 67 -23.58 -14.93 6.02
C ASP A 67 -23.24 -16.25 5.32
N GLU A 68 -21.98 -16.69 5.37
CA GLU A 68 -21.57 -18.00 4.82
C GLU A 68 -22.32 -19.15 5.48
N GLN A 69 -22.48 -19.08 6.80
CA GLN A 69 -23.19 -20.11 7.54
C GLN A 69 -24.69 -20.13 7.17
N GLU A 70 -25.33 -18.97 7.05
CA GLU A 70 -26.71 -18.88 6.61
C GLU A 70 -26.91 -19.44 5.19
N LEU A 71 -25.99 -19.12 4.26
CA LEU A 71 -26.02 -19.67 2.90
C LEU A 71 -25.91 -21.19 2.91
N LYS A 72 -24.97 -21.72 3.67
CA LYS A 72 -24.75 -23.14 3.82
C LYS A 72 -25.98 -23.86 4.40
N ASP A 73 -26.59 -23.32 5.44
CA ASP A 73 -27.76 -23.89 6.07
C ASP A 73 -28.94 -23.90 5.09
N LEU A 74 -29.10 -22.84 4.29
CA LEU A 74 -30.14 -22.75 3.27
C LEU A 74 -29.92 -23.74 2.14
N GLU A 75 -28.69 -23.90 1.65
CA GLU A 75 -28.31 -24.92 0.67
C GLU A 75 -28.59 -26.32 1.18
N GLN A 76 -28.17 -26.63 2.41
CA GLN A 76 -28.40 -27.93 3.05
C GLN A 76 -29.89 -28.21 3.16
N SER A 77 -30.72 -27.23 3.53
CA SER A 77 -32.16 -27.40 3.64
C SER A 77 -32.85 -27.71 2.30
N LEU A 78 -32.25 -27.26 1.19
CA LEU A 78 -32.72 -27.55 -0.16
C LEU A 78 -32.28 -28.93 -0.67
N GLN A 79 -31.12 -29.40 -0.20
CA GLN A 79 -30.55 -30.68 -0.63
C GLN A 79 -30.96 -31.87 0.25
N ASP A 80 -31.51 -31.62 1.44
CA ASP A 80 -31.87 -32.69 2.37
C ASP A 80 -33.04 -33.54 1.81
N PRO A 81 -32.81 -34.81 1.53
CA PRO A 81 -33.85 -35.72 0.98
C PRO A 81 -34.96 -36.00 2.00
N ASN A 82 -34.72 -35.79 3.29
CA ASN A 82 -35.68 -36.02 4.37
C ASN A 82 -36.68 -34.86 4.50
N VAL A 83 -36.34 -33.68 3.97
CA VAL A 83 -37.20 -32.50 3.99
C VAL A 83 -38.05 -32.48 2.73
N LYS A 84 -39.29 -32.92 2.84
CA LYS A 84 -40.28 -32.81 1.75
C LYS A 84 -40.82 -31.40 1.70
N LEU A 85 -40.22 -30.57 0.89
CA LEU A 85 -40.71 -29.21 0.60
C LEU A 85 -41.75 -29.29 -0.51
N ALA A 86 -42.90 -28.60 -0.35
CA ALA A 86 -43.79 -28.31 -1.43
C ALA A 86 -43.09 -27.51 -2.53
N ASP A 87 -43.46 -27.67 -3.78
CA ASP A 87 -42.79 -27.02 -4.92
C ASP A 87 -42.69 -25.49 -4.75
N GLN A 88 -43.77 -24.88 -4.27
CA GLN A 88 -43.75 -23.43 -3.98
C GLN A 88 -42.75 -23.07 -2.90
N ALA A 89 -42.68 -23.82 -1.80
CA ALA A 89 -41.75 -23.57 -0.71
C ALA A 89 -40.28 -23.78 -1.18
N ARG A 90 -40.05 -24.72 -2.09
CA ARG A 90 -38.75 -24.94 -2.70
C ARG A 90 -38.33 -23.74 -3.54
N GLN A 91 -39.21 -23.24 -4.40
CA GLN A 91 -38.94 -22.06 -5.23
C GLN A 91 -38.63 -20.81 -4.38
N GLU A 92 -39.41 -20.56 -3.32
CA GLU A 92 -39.18 -19.47 -2.42
C GLU A 92 -37.78 -19.55 -1.74
N LYS A 93 -37.36 -20.74 -1.31
CA LYS A 93 -36.03 -20.95 -0.74
C LYS A 93 -34.90 -20.78 -1.76
N GLU A 94 -35.10 -21.22 -2.99
CA GLU A 94 -34.14 -21.03 -4.09
C GLU A 94 -33.96 -19.55 -4.42
N GLU A 95 -35.04 -18.76 -4.43
CA GLU A 95 -34.99 -17.32 -4.62
C GLU A 95 -34.28 -16.62 -3.44
N GLN A 96 -34.57 -17.06 -2.20
CA GLN A 96 -33.86 -16.55 -1.02
C GLN A 96 -32.36 -16.84 -1.09
N LEU A 97 -31.99 -18.06 -1.48
CA LEU A 97 -30.59 -18.45 -1.65
C LEU A 97 -29.89 -17.54 -2.67
N ARG A 98 -30.51 -17.34 -3.83
CA ARG A 98 -29.96 -16.46 -4.88
C ARG A 98 -29.79 -15.04 -4.38
N GLY A 99 -30.81 -14.46 -3.77
CA GLY A 99 -30.77 -13.11 -3.22
C GLY A 99 -29.69 -12.94 -2.12
N LYS A 100 -29.54 -13.93 -1.24
CA LYS A 100 -28.51 -13.95 -0.21
C LYS A 100 -27.11 -14.09 -0.80
N MET A 101 -26.92 -14.91 -1.83
CA MET A 101 -25.63 -15.03 -2.54
C MET A 101 -25.21 -13.71 -3.19
N GLU A 102 -26.13 -13.03 -3.86
CA GLU A 102 -25.85 -11.71 -4.46
C GLU A 102 -25.53 -10.67 -3.39
N ALA A 103 -26.27 -10.64 -2.29
CA ALA A 103 -26.01 -9.74 -1.17
C ALA A 103 -24.65 -10.04 -0.53
N PHE A 104 -24.29 -11.28 -0.37
CA PHE A 104 -22.99 -11.72 0.15
C PHE A 104 -21.85 -11.28 -0.75
N GLN A 105 -21.95 -11.46 -2.06
CA GLN A 105 -20.92 -11.00 -3.00
C GLN A 105 -20.74 -9.48 -2.96
N ARG A 106 -21.84 -8.71 -2.93
CA ARG A 106 -21.77 -7.24 -2.75
C ARG A 106 -21.06 -6.86 -1.45
N ARG A 107 -21.39 -7.53 -0.35
CA ARG A 107 -20.78 -7.27 0.97
C ARG A 107 -19.29 -7.59 0.99
N LEU A 108 -18.85 -8.65 0.30
CA LEU A 108 -17.42 -8.95 0.14
C LEU A 108 -16.68 -7.85 -0.62
N GLN A 109 -17.28 -7.35 -1.71
CA GLN A 109 -16.69 -6.26 -2.49
C GLN A 109 -16.62 -4.96 -1.70
N GLU A 110 -17.68 -4.61 -0.97
CA GLU A 110 -17.71 -3.45 -0.08
C GLU A 110 -16.65 -3.56 1.01
N PHE A 111 -16.57 -4.71 1.67
CA PHE A 111 -15.56 -4.96 2.70
C PHE A 111 -14.13 -4.79 2.18
N ASN A 112 -13.81 -5.38 1.02
CA ASN A 112 -12.49 -5.23 0.42
C ASN A 112 -12.19 -3.76 0.09
N ARG A 113 -13.17 -3.01 -0.41
CA ARG A 113 -13.04 -1.58 -0.70
C ARG A 113 -12.79 -0.77 0.56
N GLU A 114 -13.57 -1.01 1.61
CA GLU A 114 -13.46 -0.32 2.90
C GLU A 114 -12.12 -0.58 3.59
N VAL A 115 -11.64 -1.81 3.58
CA VAL A 115 -10.31 -2.15 4.14
C VAL A 115 -9.19 -1.44 3.37
N GLN A 116 -9.25 -1.45 2.04
CA GLN A 116 -8.27 -0.73 1.21
C GLN A 116 -8.32 0.78 1.44
N GLN A 117 -9.50 1.34 1.64
CA GLN A 117 -9.66 2.75 1.96
C GLN A 117 -9.04 3.09 3.30
N LYS A 118 -9.36 2.32 4.36
CA LYS A 118 -8.76 2.51 5.69
C LYS A 118 -7.25 2.38 5.68
N GLN A 119 -6.71 1.44 4.92
CA GLN A 119 -5.26 1.32 4.76
C GLN A 119 -4.64 2.54 4.07
N ARG A 120 -5.29 3.09 3.05
CA ARG A 120 -4.82 4.32 2.38
C ARG A 120 -4.88 5.53 3.32
N GLU A 121 -5.97 5.70 4.05
CA GLU A 121 -6.13 6.78 5.03
C GLU A 121 -5.02 6.72 6.08
N MET A 122 -4.71 5.54 6.59
CA MET A 122 -3.63 5.33 7.55
C MET A 122 -2.26 5.77 7.02
N VAL A 123 -1.98 5.56 5.73
CA VAL A 123 -0.70 5.95 5.11
C VAL A 123 -0.61 7.46 4.88
N VAL A 124 -1.74 8.13 4.65
CA VAL A 124 -1.78 9.59 4.37
C VAL A 124 -1.72 10.42 5.66
N GLU A 125 -2.29 9.92 6.75
CA GLU A 125 -2.35 10.66 8.03
C GLU A 125 -1.07 10.56 8.87
N TYR A 126 -0.20 9.58 8.61
CA TYR A 126 1.00 9.30 9.40
C TYR A 126 2.26 9.17 8.55
#